data_f879a17867298f8db4fc1f296074f835
#
_entry.id   f879a17867298f8db4fc1f296074f835
#
_cell.length_a   1.000
_cell.length_b   1.000
_cell.length_c   1.000
_cell.angle_alpha   90.00
_cell.angle_beta   90.00
_cell.angle_gamma   90.00
#
_symmetry.space_group_name_H-M   'P 1'
#
loop_
_entity.id
_entity.type
_entity.pdbx_description
1 polymer ?
#
loop_
_entity_poly.entity_id
_entity_poly.type
_entity_poly.pdbx_seq_one_letter_code
_entity_poly.pdbx_strand_id
1 'polypeptide(L)'
;MVARHASPLEALLVDERFDGEINPFEPMSRHTTYRIGGPARYFARVHSVGALARVLDACKAVGEKWCIVGRGSNLLVADEGVDAAVIVLGRDFRSMRYDEEKSRLMLGAGVPLSAAVQEAFRRSLAGLEFAVGTPGSVGGALRMNAGSRDEWLGARVESVTSFSAEGGLVRRHGSEIEWGYRCSSFPADEILVECELNMEPADPFYIRGKMEASLKRRKATQPLRQPSCGSVFKNPEGASAGDLIERAGLKGSAVGGARISDVHANFIVNTGNATARDVLSLIELVQGKVMEAYGVALKPEVKLLGFE
;
A
#
# COMPACT_ATOMS: atom_id res chain seq x y z
N MET A 1 11.31 24.07 -36.99
CA MET A 1 11.14 22.89 -36.11
C MET A 1 11.94 23.17 -34.86
N VAL A 2 11.29 23.55 -33.78
CA VAL A 2 11.95 23.67 -32.47
C VAL A 2 12.24 22.24 -31.99
N ALA A 3 13.51 21.89 -31.84
CA ALA A 3 13.90 20.63 -31.22
C ALA A 3 13.23 20.59 -29.83
N ARG A 4 12.25 19.69 -29.63
CA ARG A 4 11.76 19.39 -28.31
C ARG A 4 12.93 18.80 -27.55
N HIS A 5 13.55 19.58 -26.66
CA HIS A 5 14.49 19.00 -25.70
C HIS A 5 13.71 17.92 -24.91
N ALA A 6 14.23 16.69 -24.91
CA ALA A 6 13.67 15.61 -24.11
C ALA A 6 13.57 16.09 -22.66
N SER A 7 12.45 15.78 -22.01
CA SER A 7 12.29 16.14 -20.59
C SER A 7 13.39 15.43 -19.76
N PRO A 8 13.80 15.95 -18.60
CA PRO A 8 14.77 15.28 -17.72
C PRO A 8 14.39 13.83 -17.41
N LEU A 9 13.08 13.52 -17.28
CA LEU A 9 12.59 12.14 -17.09
C LEU A 9 12.79 11.30 -18.36
N GLU A 10 12.55 11.87 -19.55
CA GLU A 10 12.81 11.20 -20.83
C GLU A 10 14.30 10.96 -21.05
N ALA A 11 15.16 11.85 -20.56
CA ALA A 11 16.60 11.62 -20.59
C ALA A 11 17.05 10.42 -19.76
N LEU A 12 16.35 10.11 -18.65
CA LEU A 12 16.62 8.92 -17.84
C LEU A 12 16.22 7.61 -18.55
N LEU A 13 15.26 7.64 -19.51
CA LEU A 13 14.85 6.47 -20.28
C LEU A 13 16.00 5.86 -21.10
N VAL A 14 16.92 6.71 -21.55
CA VAL A 14 18.02 6.34 -22.45
C VAL A 14 19.40 6.36 -21.77
N ASP A 15 19.45 6.70 -20.48
CA ASP A 15 20.72 6.70 -19.73
C ASP A 15 21.04 5.30 -19.20
N GLU A 16 21.99 4.63 -19.84
CA GLU A 16 22.47 3.30 -19.42
C GLU A 16 23.02 3.25 -17.98
N ARG A 17 23.35 4.39 -17.38
CA ARG A 17 23.81 4.50 -15.99
C ARG A 17 22.67 4.73 -15.01
N PHE A 18 21.42 4.81 -15.47
CA PHE A 18 20.28 4.89 -14.59
C PHE A 18 19.99 3.50 -14.00
N ASP A 19 20.15 3.38 -12.69
CA ASP A 19 19.90 2.12 -11.97
C ASP A 19 18.39 1.95 -11.70
N GLY A 20 17.64 1.69 -12.76
CA GLY A 20 16.20 1.56 -12.73
C GLY A 20 15.58 1.42 -14.11
N GLU A 21 14.28 1.52 -14.17
CA GLU A 21 13.47 1.47 -15.38
C GLU A 21 12.43 2.59 -15.35
N ILE A 22 12.23 3.28 -16.49
CA ILE A 22 11.13 4.23 -16.64
C ILE A 22 10.30 3.79 -17.85
N ASN A 23 9.01 3.62 -17.65
CA ASN A 23 8.07 3.23 -18.69
C ASN A 23 7.00 4.32 -18.81
N PRO A 24 6.95 5.08 -19.93
CA PRO A 24 5.87 6.02 -20.15
C PRO A 24 4.56 5.30 -20.45
N PHE A 25 3.47 5.85 -19.97
CA PHE A 25 2.10 5.36 -20.18
C PHE A 25 1.88 3.91 -19.73
N GLU A 26 2.60 3.46 -18.68
CA GLU A 26 2.43 2.11 -18.12
C GLU A 26 1.07 1.95 -17.45
N PRO A 27 0.27 0.94 -17.85
CA PRO A 27 -1.06 0.70 -17.27
C PRO A 27 -0.99 0.35 -15.78
N MET A 28 -1.58 1.19 -14.93
CA MET A 28 -1.60 0.96 -13.48
C MET A 28 -2.43 -0.27 -13.06
N SER A 29 -3.33 -0.75 -13.90
CA SER A 29 -4.05 -2.01 -13.69
C SER A 29 -3.12 -3.21 -13.47
N ARG A 30 -1.88 -3.19 -13.99
CA ARG A 30 -0.86 -4.21 -13.77
C ARG A 30 -0.18 -4.11 -12.40
N HIS A 31 -0.34 -2.96 -11.72
CA HIS A 31 0.35 -2.60 -10.49
C HIS A 31 -0.60 -2.39 -9.31
N THR A 32 -1.88 -2.72 -9.47
CA THR A 32 -2.89 -2.70 -8.41
C THR A 32 -3.47 -4.09 -8.15
N THR A 33 -3.82 -4.39 -6.90
CA THR A 33 -4.53 -5.64 -6.56
C THR A 33 -5.97 -5.63 -7.06
N TYR A 34 -6.53 -4.47 -7.34
CA TYR A 34 -7.83 -4.32 -8.02
C TYR A 34 -7.79 -4.74 -9.48
N ARG A 35 -6.60 -4.69 -10.12
CA ARG A 35 -6.45 -4.84 -11.57
C ARG A 35 -7.24 -3.78 -12.34
N ILE A 36 -7.35 -2.58 -11.77
CA ILE A 36 -8.01 -1.40 -12.32
C ILE A 36 -6.99 -0.26 -12.35
N GLY A 37 -7.09 0.63 -13.31
CA GLY A 37 -6.31 1.85 -13.44
C GLY A 37 -5.76 2.06 -14.83
N GLY A 38 -5.93 3.27 -15.34
CA GLY A 38 -5.36 3.75 -16.60
C GLY A 38 -3.85 3.96 -16.51
N PRO A 39 -3.25 4.60 -17.53
CA PRO A 39 -1.79 4.73 -17.62
C PRO A 39 -1.24 5.77 -16.65
N ALA A 40 -0.08 5.49 -16.04
CA ALA A 40 0.75 6.52 -15.41
C ALA A 40 1.51 7.28 -16.49
N ARG A 41 1.63 8.62 -16.39
CA ARG A 41 2.44 9.41 -17.34
C ARG A 41 3.87 8.86 -17.43
N TYR A 42 4.48 8.59 -16.29
CA TYR A 42 5.73 7.84 -16.16
C TYR A 42 5.61 6.82 -15.03
N PHE A 43 6.06 5.62 -15.28
CA PHE A 43 6.21 4.59 -14.25
C PHE A 43 7.70 4.34 -14.05
N ALA A 44 8.23 4.78 -12.91
CA ALA A 44 9.65 4.69 -12.58
C ALA A 44 9.89 3.60 -11.52
N ARG A 45 10.60 2.54 -11.88
CA ARG A 45 11.13 1.57 -10.94
C ARG A 45 12.58 1.91 -10.63
N VAL A 46 12.86 2.35 -9.42
CA VAL A 46 14.20 2.75 -8.96
C VAL A 46 14.83 1.64 -8.12
N HIS A 47 16.09 1.33 -8.38
CA HIS A 47 16.78 0.21 -7.72
C HIS A 47 17.69 0.64 -6.59
N SER A 48 18.07 1.91 -6.53
CA SER A 48 18.95 2.47 -5.50
C SER A 48 18.48 3.86 -5.06
N VAL A 49 18.98 4.33 -3.91
CA VAL A 49 18.71 5.70 -3.42
C VAL A 49 19.22 6.74 -4.42
N GLY A 50 20.35 6.48 -5.10
CA GLY A 50 20.85 7.37 -6.15
C GLY A 50 19.90 7.48 -7.34
N ALA A 51 19.30 6.37 -7.78
CA ALA A 51 18.29 6.40 -8.83
C ALA A 51 17.00 7.11 -8.39
N LEU A 52 16.59 6.91 -7.13
CA LEU A 52 15.46 7.62 -6.55
C LEU A 52 15.68 9.14 -6.55
N ALA A 53 16.85 9.59 -6.09
CA ALA A 53 17.21 11.01 -6.10
C ALA A 53 17.13 11.59 -7.51
N ARG A 54 17.71 10.92 -8.51
CA ARG A 54 17.68 11.36 -9.92
C ARG A 54 16.27 11.51 -10.49
N VAL A 55 15.35 10.61 -10.15
CA VAL A 55 13.95 10.71 -10.57
C VAL A 55 13.28 11.91 -9.91
N LEU A 56 13.48 12.12 -8.61
CA LEU A 56 12.90 13.26 -7.88
C LEU A 56 13.46 14.60 -8.39
N ASP A 57 14.77 14.67 -8.65
CA ASP A 57 15.41 15.86 -9.24
C ASP A 57 14.87 16.14 -10.65
N ALA A 58 14.67 15.10 -11.47
CA ALA A 58 14.09 15.25 -12.79
C ALA A 58 12.64 15.74 -12.72
N CYS A 59 11.84 15.23 -11.78
CA CYS A 59 10.48 15.73 -11.53
C CYS A 59 10.49 17.20 -11.10
N LYS A 60 11.36 17.55 -10.15
CA LYS A 60 11.50 18.93 -9.64
C LYS A 60 11.89 19.90 -10.75
N ALA A 61 12.81 19.52 -11.63
CA ALA A 61 13.33 20.38 -12.71
C ALA A 61 12.25 20.81 -13.71
N VAL A 62 11.17 20.01 -13.90
CA VAL A 62 10.08 20.30 -14.85
C VAL A 62 8.73 20.51 -14.17
N GLY A 63 8.68 20.54 -12.84
CA GLY A 63 7.43 20.66 -12.10
C GLY A 63 6.50 19.45 -12.25
N GLU A 64 7.04 18.25 -12.57
CA GLU A 64 6.26 17.03 -12.68
C GLU A 64 5.82 16.56 -11.28
N LYS A 65 4.54 16.27 -11.13
CA LYS A 65 4.01 15.63 -9.90
C LYS A 65 4.57 14.22 -9.80
N TRP A 66 4.75 13.72 -8.59
CA TRP A 66 5.12 12.32 -8.36
C TRP A 66 4.36 11.70 -7.20
N CYS A 67 4.28 10.39 -7.19
CA CYS A 67 3.78 9.63 -6.06
C CYS A 67 4.53 8.30 -5.92
N ILE A 68 4.60 7.80 -4.68
CA ILE A 68 5.18 6.49 -4.39
C ILE A 68 4.08 5.44 -4.29
N VAL A 69 4.26 4.32 -4.99
CA VAL A 69 3.34 3.19 -4.95
C VAL A 69 4.09 1.92 -4.53
N GLY A 70 3.54 1.21 -3.56
CA GLY A 70 4.04 -0.11 -3.17
C GLY A 70 3.52 -1.20 -4.12
N ARG A 71 2.69 -2.10 -3.60
CA ARG A 71 2.04 -3.18 -4.38
C ARG A 71 0.60 -2.85 -4.82
N GLY A 72 0.18 -1.60 -4.70
CA GLY A 72 -1.15 -1.17 -5.11
C GLY A 72 -2.31 -1.85 -4.37
N SER A 73 -2.10 -2.30 -3.14
CA SER A 73 -3.08 -3.10 -2.40
C SER A 73 -4.12 -2.28 -1.63
N ASN A 74 -3.98 -0.96 -1.62
CA ASN A 74 -4.92 -0.01 -1.02
C ASN A 74 -5.15 1.19 -1.93
N LEU A 75 -5.16 0.96 -3.26
CA LEU A 75 -5.32 2.01 -4.26
C LEU A 75 -6.50 1.71 -5.18
N LEU A 76 -7.24 2.75 -5.52
CA LEU A 76 -8.09 2.85 -6.69
C LEU A 76 -7.49 3.90 -7.61
N VAL A 77 -7.07 3.51 -8.80
CA VAL A 77 -6.47 4.40 -9.81
C VAL A 77 -7.50 4.71 -10.87
N ALA A 78 -7.64 5.98 -11.23
CA ALA A 78 -8.61 6.45 -12.23
C ALA A 78 -8.43 5.75 -13.59
N ASP A 79 -9.51 5.62 -14.34
CA ASP A 79 -9.51 4.99 -15.66
C ASP A 79 -8.73 5.84 -16.69
N GLU A 80 -8.73 7.15 -16.52
CA GLU A 80 -7.96 8.12 -17.30
C GLU A 80 -6.45 8.04 -17.00
N GLY A 81 -6.08 7.43 -15.87
CA GLY A 81 -4.70 7.24 -15.43
C GLY A 81 -4.23 8.28 -14.40
N VAL A 82 -2.92 8.46 -14.34
CA VAL A 82 -2.24 9.32 -13.36
C VAL A 82 -1.33 10.29 -14.09
N ASP A 83 -1.63 11.57 -14.00
CA ASP A 83 -0.82 12.65 -14.58
C ASP A 83 0.36 13.00 -13.66
N ALA A 84 1.22 12.01 -13.42
CA ALA A 84 2.38 12.11 -12.54
C ALA A 84 3.41 11.00 -12.85
N ALA A 85 4.59 11.13 -12.27
CA ALA A 85 5.57 10.06 -12.17
C ALA A 85 5.20 9.12 -11.00
N VAL A 86 4.82 7.89 -11.30
CA VAL A 86 4.56 6.84 -10.30
C VAL A 86 5.86 6.10 -10.02
N ILE A 87 6.37 6.22 -8.79
CA ILE A 87 7.64 5.64 -8.36
C ILE A 87 7.39 4.32 -7.61
N VAL A 88 8.17 3.29 -7.93
CA VAL A 88 8.15 1.98 -7.26
C VAL A 88 9.57 1.60 -6.85
N LEU A 89 9.72 1.14 -5.61
CA LEU A 89 10.99 0.73 -5.04
C LEU A 89 11.39 -0.68 -5.53
N GLY A 90 12.59 -0.77 -6.10
CA GLY A 90 13.14 -1.97 -6.73
C GLY A 90 14.12 -2.75 -5.84
N ARG A 91 15.21 -3.24 -6.45
CA ARG A 91 16.14 -4.25 -5.90
C ARG A 91 16.69 -3.93 -4.51
N ASP A 92 17.38 -2.80 -4.33
CA ASP A 92 18.09 -2.50 -3.08
C ASP A 92 17.13 -2.24 -1.91
N PHE A 93 15.93 -1.78 -2.22
CA PHE A 93 14.85 -1.57 -1.25
C PHE A 93 14.11 -2.86 -0.88
N ARG A 94 14.56 -4.04 -1.34
CA ARG A 94 13.99 -5.35 -1.03
C ARG A 94 14.92 -6.23 -0.20
N SER A 95 15.95 -5.63 0.40
CA SER A 95 16.84 -6.33 1.32
C SER A 95 16.13 -6.74 2.60
N MET A 96 16.51 -7.90 3.14
CA MET A 96 16.07 -8.39 4.46
C MET A 96 17.32 -8.88 5.20
N ARG A 97 17.55 -8.33 6.40
CA ARG A 97 18.71 -8.69 7.24
C ARG A 97 18.23 -8.86 8.67
N TYR A 98 18.88 -9.72 9.44
CA TYR A 98 18.59 -9.92 10.84
C TYR A 98 19.85 -9.74 11.68
N ASP A 99 19.74 -8.91 12.70
CA ASP A 99 20.75 -8.70 13.73
C ASP A 99 20.35 -9.55 14.94
N GLU A 100 21.08 -10.66 15.17
CA GLU A 100 20.79 -11.60 16.26
C GLU A 100 21.08 -11.00 17.62
N GLU A 101 22.13 -10.16 17.75
CA GLU A 101 22.51 -9.55 19.03
C GLU A 101 21.43 -8.60 19.53
N LYS A 102 20.79 -7.87 18.63
CA LYS A 102 19.73 -6.89 18.95
C LYS A 102 18.32 -7.43 18.77
N SER A 103 18.18 -8.67 18.27
CA SER A 103 16.87 -9.23 17.87
C SER A 103 16.08 -8.32 16.93
N ARG A 104 16.76 -7.73 15.92
CA ARG A 104 16.16 -6.76 14.98
C ARG A 104 16.11 -7.30 13.57
N LEU A 105 14.94 -7.20 12.96
CA LEU A 105 14.73 -7.51 11.55
C LEU A 105 14.72 -6.22 10.74
N MET A 106 15.75 -6.05 9.90
CA MET A 106 15.86 -4.90 8.99
C MET A 106 15.24 -5.25 7.65
N LEU A 107 14.32 -4.41 7.19
CA LEU A 107 13.50 -4.64 6.01
C LEU A 107 13.50 -3.40 5.12
N GLY A 108 13.89 -3.56 3.86
CA GLY A 108 13.67 -2.54 2.86
C GLY A 108 12.19 -2.28 2.63
N ALA A 109 11.79 -1.05 2.38
CA ALA A 109 10.39 -0.64 2.24
C ALA A 109 9.68 -1.27 1.01
N GLY A 110 10.46 -1.70 -0.01
CA GLY A 110 9.97 -2.43 -1.17
C GLY A 110 9.73 -3.92 -0.95
N VAL A 111 10.10 -4.48 0.21
CA VAL A 111 9.87 -5.89 0.57
C VAL A 111 8.37 -6.17 0.57
N PRO A 112 7.89 -7.25 -0.09
CA PRO A 112 6.53 -7.71 0.08
C PRO A 112 6.26 -8.05 1.56
N LEU A 113 5.15 -7.55 2.13
CA LEU A 113 4.84 -7.82 3.54
C LEU A 113 4.75 -9.33 3.83
N SER A 114 4.24 -10.11 2.89
CA SER A 114 4.21 -11.58 2.98
C SER A 114 5.61 -12.20 3.06
N ALA A 115 6.60 -11.64 2.36
CA ALA A 115 7.98 -12.11 2.44
C ALA A 115 8.61 -11.78 3.80
N ALA A 116 8.33 -10.59 4.36
CA ALA A 116 8.77 -10.23 5.70
C ALA A 116 8.20 -11.17 6.78
N VAL A 117 6.90 -11.52 6.70
CA VAL A 117 6.26 -12.51 7.59
C VAL A 117 6.91 -13.88 7.47
N GLN A 118 7.20 -14.35 6.25
CA GLN A 118 7.85 -15.65 6.04
C GLN A 118 9.30 -15.65 6.55
N GLU A 119 10.04 -14.57 6.38
CA GLU A 119 11.41 -14.44 6.90
C GLU A 119 11.42 -14.45 8.42
N ALA A 120 10.50 -13.73 9.06
CA ALA A 120 10.35 -13.77 10.52
C ALA A 120 10.04 -15.20 11.01
N PHE A 121 9.09 -15.89 10.38
CA PHE A 121 8.77 -17.28 10.72
C PHE A 121 9.94 -18.23 10.52
N ARG A 122 10.68 -18.12 9.40
CA ARG A 122 11.85 -18.95 9.12
C ARG A 122 12.95 -18.81 10.18
N ARG A 123 13.03 -17.65 10.81
CA ARG A 123 13.98 -17.35 11.90
C ARG A 123 13.41 -17.58 13.29
N SER A 124 12.20 -18.12 13.40
CA SER A 124 11.53 -18.30 14.70
C SER A 124 11.34 -16.99 15.47
N LEU A 125 10.96 -15.93 14.75
CA LEU A 125 10.73 -14.59 15.29
C LEU A 125 9.24 -14.30 15.32
N ALA A 126 8.70 -14.04 16.50
CA ALA A 126 7.34 -13.58 16.72
C ALA A 126 7.20 -12.06 16.52
N GLY A 127 5.98 -11.62 16.19
CA GLY A 127 5.60 -10.20 16.11
C GLY A 127 5.03 -9.77 14.77
N LEU A 128 5.05 -10.63 13.73
CA LEU A 128 4.44 -10.34 12.42
C LEU A 128 3.32 -11.31 12.03
N GLU A 129 2.88 -12.19 12.90
CA GLU A 129 1.87 -13.23 12.62
C GLU A 129 0.51 -12.62 12.21
N PHE A 130 0.16 -11.45 12.76
CA PHE A 130 -1.06 -10.72 12.42
C PHE A 130 -1.12 -10.31 10.95
N ALA A 131 0.06 -10.12 10.32
CA ALA A 131 0.18 -9.64 8.95
C ALA A 131 0.12 -10.78 7.90
N VAL A 132 0.01 -12.06 8.32
CA VAL A 132 -0.07 -13.19 7.40
C VAL A 132 -1.23 -13.03 6.41
N GLY A 133 -0.96 -13.23 5.13
CA GLY A 133 -1.94 -13.07 4.05
C GLY A 133 -2.36 -11.62 3.77
N THR A 134 -1.77 -10.62 4.43
CA THR A 134 -1.99 -9.21 4.09
C THR A 134 -1.17 -8.84 2.86
N PRO A 135 -1.81 -8.36 1.78
CA PRO A 135 -1.08 -7.88 0.61
C PRO A 135 -0.43 -6.51 0.90
N GLY A 136 0.61 -6.18 0.14
CA GLY A 136 1.28 -4.88 0.21
C GLY A 136 2.79 -4.99 0.34
N SER A 137 3.45 -3.86 0.48
CA SER A 137 4.88 -3.72 0.80
C SER A 137 5.06 -3.25 2.24
N VAL A 138 6.26 -3.45 2.79
CA VAL A 138 6.63 -2.97 4.13
C VAL A 138 6.44 -1.46 4.23
N GLY A 139 6.89 -0.66 3.24
CA GLY A 139 6.69 0.79 3.25
C GLY A 139 5.22 1.21 3.25
N GLY A 140 4.36 0.53 2.46
CA GLY A 140 2.92 0.75 2.49
C GLY A 140 2.29 0.35 3.83
N ALA A 141 2.75 -0.74 4.43
CA ALA A 141 2.30 -1.20 5.74
C ALA A 141 2.69 -0.22 6.86
N LEU A 142 3.87 0.39 6.81
CA LEU A 142 4.30 1.44 7.73
C LEU A 142 3.45 2.71 7.59
N ARG A 143 3.24 3.18 6.35
CA ARG A 143 2.39 4.37 6.08
C ARG A 143 0.97 4.21 6.62
N MET A 144 0.42 3.02 6.47
CA MET A 144 -0.95 2.70 6.90
C MET A 144 -1.01 2.15 8.32
N ASN A 145 0.13 2.05 9.03
CA ASN A 145 0.21 1.36 10.31
C ASN A 145 -0.61 0.07 10.28
N ALA A 146 -0.24 -0.82 9.35
CA ALA A 146 -1.01 -2.04 9.06
C ALA A 146 -1.14 -2.91 10.31
N GLY A 147 -2.34 -3.40 10.57
CA GLY A 147 -2.61 -4.22 11.74
C GLY A 147 -4.10 -4.46 11.99
N SER A 148 -4.38 -5.05 13.13
CA SER A 148 -5.70 -5.25 13.72
C SER A 148 -5.91 -4.31 14.91
N ARG A 149 -6.97 -4.57 15.70
CA ARG A 149 -7.22 -3.81 16.93
C ARG A 149 -6.10 -4.00 17.97
N ASP A 150 -5.55 -5.20 18.04
CA ASP A 150 -4.67 -5.62 19.14
C ASP A 150 -3.18 -5.67 18.73
N GLU A 151 -2.89 -5.79 17.45
CA GLU A 151 -1.53 -5.93 16.92
C GLU A 151 -1.37 -5.09 15.65
N TRP A 152 -0.36 -4.23 15.60
CA TRP A 152 -0.06 -3.35 14.46
C TRP A 152 1.45 -3.15 14.28
N LEU A 153 1.83 -2.81 13.07
CA LEU A 153 3.24 -2.77 12.67
C LEU A 153 4.05 -1.73 13.44
N GLY A 154 3.49 -0.54 13.69
CA GLY A 154 4.16 0.54 14.40
C GLY A 154 4.60 0.16 15.82
N ALA A 155 3.89 -0.77 16.49
CA ALA A 155 4.28 -1.26 17.82
C ALA A 155 5.60 -2.07 17.82
N ARG A 156 6.06 -2.51 16.64
CA ARG A 156 7.31 -3.26 16.46
C ARG A 156 8.44 -2.41 15.92
N VAL A 157 8.16 -1.19 15.49
CA VAL A 157 9.15 -0.32 14.83
C VAL A 157 10.16 0.21 15.83
N GLU A 158 11.43 -0.12 15.63
CA GLU A 158 12.56 0.49 16.31
C GLU A 158 12.97 1.79 15.62
N SER A 159 13.14 1.75 14.29
CA SER A 159 13.46 2.93 13.51
C SER A 159 12.99 2.79 12.06
N VAL A 160 12.81 3.93 11.39
CA VAL A 160 12.53 4.01 9.97
C VAL A 160 13.49 5.01 9.32
N THR A 161 14.08 4.61 8.20
CA THR A 161 14.84 5.50 7.32
C THR A 161 13.95 5.91 6.17
N SER A 162 13.84 7.21 5.94
CA SER A 162 13.13 7.81 4.80
C SER A 162 14.10 8.64 3.95
N PHE A 163 13.70 8.96 2.74
CA PHE A 163 14.41 9.83 1.81
C PHE A 163 13.48 10.94 1.34
N SER A 164 13.99 12.18 1.33
CA SER A 164 13.36 13.31 0.66
C SER A 164 14.36 14.02 -0.28
N ALA A 165 13.83 14.69 -1.30
CA ALA A 165 14.68 15.41 -2.27
C ALA A 165 15.49 16.56 -1.62
N GLU A 166 14.99 17.14 -0.53
CA GLU A 166 15.64 18.29 0.15
C GLU A 166 16.51 17.85 1.33
N GLY A 167 16.03 16.87 2.11
CA GLY A 167 16.69 16.44 3.35
C GLY A 167 17.61 15.22 3.19
N GLY A 168 17.62 14.56 2.02
CA GLY A 168 18.34 13.30 1.83
C GLY A 168 17.77 12.17 2.69
N LEU A 169 18.64 11.32 3.24
CA LEU A 169 18.26 10.23 4.13
C LEU A 169 18.08 10.76 5.56
N VAL A 170 16.91 10.51 6.12
CA VAL A 170 16.55 10.85 7.51
C VAL A 170 16.16 9.56 8.24
N ARG A 171 16.75 9.30 9.39
CA ARG A 171 16.39 8.19 10.27
C ARG A 171 15.63 8.72 11.47
N ARG A 172 14.47 8.12 11.77
CA ARG A 172 13.64 8.42 12.94
C ARG A 172 13.51 7.17 13.80
N HIS A 173 13.55 7.36 15.10
CA HIS A 173 13.21 6.32 16.05
C HIS A 173 11.70 6.06 16.03
N GLY A 174 11.27 4.84 16.32
CA GLY A 174 9.85 4.49 16.32
C GLY A 174 8.99 5.34 17.28
N SER A 175 9.58 5.82 18.37
CA SER A 175 8.94 6.72 19.35
C SER A 175 8.75 8.16 18.87
N GLU A 176 9.45 8.58 17.80
CA GLU A 176 9.29 9.91 17.19
C GLU A 176 8.17 9.93 16.14
N ILE A 177 7.54 8.77 15.89
CA ILE A 177 6.49 8.60 14.88
C ILE A 177 5.17 8.39 15.61
N GLU A 178 4.19 9.22 15.30
CA GLU A 178 2.83 9.01 15.78
C GLU A 178 2.15 7.91 14.98
N TRP A 179 1.74 6.84 15.66
CA TRP A 179 1.09 5.69 15.07
C TRP A 179 -0.40 5.69 15.41
N GLY A 180 -1.24 5.94 14.42
CA GLY A 180 -2.69 5.94 14.57
C GLY A 180 -3.37 4.79 13.81
N TYR A 181 -4.70 4.69 13.96
CA TYR A 181 -5.52 3.74 13.22
C TYR A 181 -5.49 4.09 11.72
N ARG A 182 -4.86 3.22 10.91
CA ARG A 182 -4.69 3.42 9.46
C ARG A 182 -3.97 4.72 9.08
N CYS A 183 -3.03 5.15 9.90
CA CYS A 183 -2.17 6.29 9.60
C CYS A 183 -0.86 6.26 10.40
N SER A 184 0.08 7.05 9.94
CA SER A 184 1.34 7.38 10.61
C SER A 184 1.74 8.80 10.26
N SER A 185 2.55 9.45 11.11
CA SER A 185 2.92 10.88 10.98
C SER A 185 4.07 11.17 10.00
N PHE A 186 4.44 10.24 9.13
CA PHE A 186 5.46 10.51 8.13
C PHE A 186 5.05 11.65 7.19
N PRO A 187 5.93 12.62 6.89
CA PRO A 187 5.69 13.66 5.88
C PRO A 187 5.31 13.08 4.52
N ALA A 188 4.42 13.76 3.81
CA ALA A 188 3.90 13.26 2.51
C ALA A 188 4.97 13.21 1.42
N ASP A 189 5.96 14.10 1.48
CA ASP A 189 7.09 14.23 0.57
C ASP A 189 8.27 13.31 0.90
N GLU A 190 8.19 12.53 1.98
CA GLU A 190 9.20 11.54 2.32
C GLU A 190 8.85 10.15 1.81
N ILE A 191 9.84 9.47 1.25
CA ILE A 191 9.74 8.11 0.76
C ILE A 191 10.44 7.18 1.77
N LEU A 192 9.68 6.26 2.38
CA LEU A 192 10.25 5.28 3.30
C LEU A 192 11.13 4.31 2.50
N VAL A 193 12.36 4.07 2.96
CA VAL A 193 13.34 3.22 2.25
C VAL A 193 13.72 1.97 3.02
N GLU A 194 13.78 2.02 4.35
CA GLU A 194 14.11 0.89 5.21
C GLU A 194 13.46 1.06 6.60
N CYS A 195 13.18 -0.03 7.29
CA CYS A 195 12.84 -0.01 8.71
C CYS A 195 13.57 -1.12 9.48
N GLU A 196 13.69 -0.90 10.79
CA GLU A 196 14.11 -1.91 11.77
C GLU A 196 12.92 -2.25 12.66
N LEU A 197 12.65 -3.54 12.81
CA LEU A 197 11.59 -4.06 13.65
C LEU A 197 12.18 -4.82 14.84
N ASN A 198 11.71 -4.54 16.04
CA ASN A 198 12.00 -5.33 17.23
C ASN A 198 11.22 -6.64 17.18
N MET A 199 11.96 -7.75 17.20
CA MET A 199 11.40 -9.08 17.09
C MET A 199 11.68 -9.88 18.37
N GLU A 200 10.85 -10.88 18.63
CA GLU A 200 10.98 -11.74 19.80
C GLU A 200 11.23 -13.19 19.34
N PRO A 201 12.36 -13.81 19.70
CA PRO A 201 12.54 -15.25 19.50
C PRO A 201 11.42 -16.03 20.19
N ALA A 202 10.79 -16.96 19.49
CA ALA A 202 9.67 -17.74 20.02
C ALA A 202 9.64 -19.15 19.43
N ASP A 203 8.89 -20.05 20.07
CA ASP A 203 8.67 -21.40 19.57
C ASP A 203 8.02 -21.37 18.17
N PRO A 204 8.62 -22.01 17.15
CA PRO A 204 8.07 -22.09 15.80
C PRO A 204 6.65 -22.66 15.74
N PHE A 205 6.28 -23.57 16.63
CA PHE A 205 4.91 -24.13 16.71
C PHE A 205 3.92 -23.07 17.17
N TYR A 206 4.30 -22.25 18.16
CA TYR A 206 3.49 -21.11 18.61
C TYR A 206 3.25 -20.10 17.49
N ILE A 207 4.33 -19.67 16.79
CA ILE A 207 4.23 -18.72 15.67
C ILE A 207 3.33 -19.30 14.57
N ARG A 208 3.56 -20.57 14.19
CA ARG A 208 2.74 -21.25 13.18
C ARG A 208 1.28 -21.30 13.56
N GLY A 209 0.97 -21.65 14.80
CA GLY A 209 -0.42 -21.70 15.29
C GLY A 209 -1.13 -20.35 15.17
N LYS A 210 -0.46 -19.24 15.52
CA LYS A 210 -0.99 -17.87 15.34
C LYS A 210 -1.21 -17.53 13.86
N MET A 211 -0.22 -17.83 13.01
CA MET A 211 -0.34 -17.60 11.56
C MET A 211 -1.50 -18.39 10.94
N GLU A 212 -1.64 -19.67 11.27
CA GLU A 212 -2.73 -20.52 10.78
C GLU A 212 -4.11 -20.03 11.23
N ALA A 213 -4.24 -19.63 12.49
CA ALA A 213 -5.48 -19.07 13.04
C ALA A 213 -5.85 -17.77 12.32
N SER A 214 -4.89 -16.84 12.11
CA SER A 214 -5.10 -15.61 11.39
C SER A 214 -5.48 -15.87 9.93
N LEU A 215 -4.79 -16.78 9.23
CA LEU A 215 -5.08 -17.14 7.85
C LEU A 215 -6.45 -17.81 7.70
N LYS A 216 -6.82 -18.70 8.62
CA LYS A 216 -8.13 -19.37 8.66
C LYS A 216 -9.24 -18.33 8.78
N ARG A 217 -9.11 -17.39 9.73
CA ARG A 217 -10.06 -16.29 9.89
C ARG A 217 -10.22 -15.47 8.61
N ARG A 218 -9.10 -15.05 7.98
CA ARG A 218 -9.13 -14.28 6.73
C ARG A 218 -9.81 -15.03 5.59
N LYS A 219 -9.50 -16.32 5.42
CA LYS A 219 -10.15 -17.17 4.39
C LYS A 219 -11.65 -17.30 4.60
N ALA A 220 -12.12 -17.34 5.84
CA ALA A 220 -13.53 -17.45 6.17
C ALA A 220 -14.30 -16.14 6.00
N THR A 221 -13.61 -14.97 6.15
CA THR A 221 -14.28 -13.66 6.24
C THR A 221 -13.98 -12.70 5.10
N GLN A 222 -13.05 -13.00 4.20
CA GLN A 222 -12.62 -12.08 3.15
C GLN A 222 -12.63 -12.72 1.75
N PRO A 223 -12.97 -11.97 0.68
CA PRO A 223 -13.05 -12.48 -0.69
C PRO A 223 -11.66 -12.60 -1.35
N LEU A 224 -10.74 -13.38 -0.76
CA LEU A 224 -9.31 -13.44 -1.12
C LEU A 224 -9.05 -13.93 -2.56
N ARG A 225 -10.05 -14.52 -3.24
CA ARG A 225 -9.92 -15.03 -4.62
C ARG A 225 -10.27 -13.99 -5.68
N GLN A 226 -10.87 -12.87 -5.29
CA GLN A 226 -11.31 -11.82 -6.21
C GLN A 226 -10.41 -10.60 -6.09
N PRO A 227 -10.05 -9.94 -7.22
CA PRO A 227 -9.30 -8.70 -7.20
C PRO A 227 -10.04 -7.62 -6.39
N SER A 228 -9.35 -6.99 -5.44
CA SER A 228 -9.88 -5.92 -4.59
C SER A 228 -8.73 -5.15 -3.93
N CYS A 229 -9.01 -4.06 -3.26
CA CYS A 229 -8.03 -3.28 -2.47
C CYS A 229 -8.12 -3.51 -0.95
N GLY A 230 -8.75 -4.60 -0.51
CA GLY A 230 -9.05 -4.80 0.91
C GLY A 230 -10.32 -4.06 1.35
N SER A 231 -10.37 -3.67 2.62
CA SER A 231 -11.49 -2.88 3.16
C SER A 231 -11.54 -1.48 2.53
N VAL A 232 -12.71 -1.11 2.00
CA VAL A 232 -12.90 0.16 1.31
C VAL A 232 -13.05 1.32 2.28
N PHE A 233 -13.69 1.09 3.43
CA PHE A 233 -13.96 2.11 4.44
C PHE A 233 -13.27 1.81 5.76
N LYS A 234 -12.83 2.87 6.46
CA LYS A 234 -12.42 2.79 7.85
C LYS A 234 -13.62 2.45 8.73
N ASN A 235 -13.39 1.67 9.79
CA ASN A 235 -14.42 1.49 10.79
C ASN A 235 -14.66 2.81 11.52
N PRO A 236 -15.92 3.27 11.63
CA PRO A 236 -16.26 4.42 12.47
C PRO A 236 -16.11 4.07 13.95
N GLU A 237 -16.06 5.08 14.81
CA GLU A 237 -15.97 4.86 16.24
C GLU A 237 -17.17 4.04 16.75
N GLY A 238 -16.90 3.01 17.53
CA GLY A 238 -17.92 2.15 18.14
C GLY A 238 -18.67 1.21 17.17
N ALA A 239 -18.36 1.24 15.85
CA ALA A 239 -19.08 0.40 14.88
C ALA A 239 -18.14 -0.22 13.82
N SER A 240 -18.64 -1.24 13.14
CA SER A 240 -17.99 -1.87 11.99
C SER A 240 -18.61 -1.33 10.69
N ALA A 241 -17.77 -0.81 9.80
CA ALA A 241 -18.25 -0.38 8.47
C ALA A 241 -18.89 -1.55 7.71
N GLY A 242 -18.30 -2.74 7.79
CA GLY A 242 -18.85 -3.95 7.17
C GLY A 242 -20.26 -4.28 7.66
N ASP A 243 -20.48 -4.23 8.99
CA ASP A 243 -21.80 -4.53 9.56
C ASP A 243 -22.86 -3.48 9.19
N LEU A 244 -22.46 -2.19 9.15
CA LEU A 244 -23.38 -1.12 8.72
C LEU A 244 -23.80 -1.31 7.26
N ILE A 245 -22.86 -1.62 6.38
CA ILE A 245 -23.11 -1.86 4.96
C ILE A 245 -23.97 -3.10 4.75
N GLU A 246 -23.71 -4.18 5.49
CA GLU A 246 -24.51 -5.41 5.44
C GLU A 246 -25.93 -5.21 5.92
N ARG A 247 -26.12 -4.51 7.06
CA ARG A 247 -27.43 -4.17 7.61
C ARG A 247 -28.22 -3.19 6.74
N ALA A 248 -27.52 -2.36 5.94
CA ALA A 248 -28.14 -1.53 4.90
C ALA A 248 -28.59 -2.35 3.66
N GLY A 249 -28.38 -3.67 3.65
CA GLY A 249 -28.81 -4.56 2.56
C GLY A 249 -27.95 -4.45 1.29
N LEU A 250 -26.71 -3.94 1.38
CA LEU A 250 -25.91 -3.61 0.21
C LEU A 250 -24.99 -4.72 -0.28
N LYS A 251 -24.88 -5.86 0.44
CA LYS A 251 -24.13 -7.03 -0.08
C LYS A 251 -24.65 -7.44 -1.45
N GLY A 252 -23.74 -7.74 -2.38
CA GLY A 252 -24.06 -8.14 -3.74
C GLY A 252 -24.49 -7.02 -4.67
N SER A 253 -24.69 -5.77 -4.19
CA SER A 253 -24.95 -4.61 -5.06
C SER A 253 -23.80 -4.42 -6.03
N ALA A 254 -24.12 -4.13 -7.30
CA ALA A 254 -23.15 -4.02 -8.37
C ALA A 254 -23.40 -2.78 -9.22
N VAL A 255 -22.31 -2.20 -9.74
CA VAL A 255 -22.30 -1.18 -10.78
C VAL A 255 -21.26 -1.60 -11.81
N GLY A 256 -21.65 -1.75 -13.06
CA GLY A 256 -20.77 -2.25 -14.11
C GLY A 256 -20.11 -3.58 -13.73
N GLY A 257 -18.77 -3.60 -13.74
CA GLY A 257 -17.99 -4.76 -13.33
C GLY A 257 -17.59 -4.77 -11.85
N ALA A 258 -17.94 -3.77 -11.05
CA ALA A 258 -17.65 -3.71 -9.61
C ALA A 258 -18.83 -4.25 -8.79
N ARG A 259 -18.53 -4.96 -7.69
CA ARG A 259 -19.55 -5.56 -6.83
C ARG A 259 -19.16 -5.50 -5.37
N ILE A 260 -20.09 -5.15 -4.49
CA ILE A 260 -19.94 -5.33 -3.05
C ILE A 260 -19.94 -6.83 -2.75
N SER A 261 -18.89 -7.31 -2.11
CA SER A 261 -18.70 -8.75 -1.88
C SER A 261 -19.79 -9.36 -1.02
N ASP A 262 -20.29 -10.53 -1.42
CA ASP A 262 -21.24 -11.32 -0.64
C ASP A 262 -20.58 -11.91 0.63
N VAL A 263 -19.23 -12.04 0.64
CA VAL A 263 -18.48 -12.57 1.79
C VAL A 263 -18.24 -11.48 2.85
N HIS A 264 -17.88 -10.25 2.42
CA HIS A 264 -17.56 -9.14 3.33
C HIS A 264 -18.04 -7.82 2.75
N ALA A 265 -19.03 -7.22 3.38
CA ALA A 265 -19.68 -6.02 2.84
C ALA A 265 -18.76 -4.79 2.71
N ASN A 266 -17.66 -4.71 3.47
CA ASN A 266 -16.65 -3.64 3.34
C ASN A 266 -15.61 -3.90 2.23
N PHE A 267 -15.86 -4.88 1.34
CA PHE A 267 -15.02 -5.17 0.17
C PHE A 267 -15.82 -4.95 -1.10
N ILE A 268 -15.29 -4.14 -1.99
CA ILE A 268 -15.74 -4.07 -3.38
C ILE A 268 -14.76 -4.89 -4.21
N VAL A 269 -15.26 -5.78 -5.03
CA VAL A 269 -14.46 -6.69 -5.85
C VAL A 269 -14.64 -6.37 -7.34
N ASN A 270 -13.58 -6.57 -8.10
CA ASN A 270 -13.62 -6.53 -9.56
C ASN A 270 -14.02 -7.92 -10.06
N THR A 271 -15.14 -8.02 -10.77
CA THR A 271 -15.65 -9.28 -11.32
C THR A 271 -15.03 -9.66 -12.67
N GLY A 272 -14.07 -8.86 -13.17
CA GLY A 272 -13.28 -9.13 -14.38
C GLY A 272 -13.14 -7.92 -15.30
N ASN A 273 -14.10 -7.01 -15.31
CA ASN A 273 -14.16 -5.84 -16.21
C ASN A 273 -14.59 -4.55 -15.50
N ALA A 274 -14.36 -4.44 -14.19
CA ALA A 274 -14.68 -3.24 -13.43
C ALA A 274 -13.78 -2.06 -13.85
N THR A 275 -14.41 -0.90 -13.96
CA THR A 275 -13.74 0.39 -14.11
C THR A 275 -13.53 1.05 -12.73
N ALA A 276 -12.65 2.04 -12.67
CA ALA A 276 -12.49 2.84 -11.47
C ALA A 276 -13.75 3.64 -11.13
N ARG A 277 -14.46 4.09 -12.15
CA ARG A 277 -15.74 4.77 -12.02
C ARG A 277 -16.84 3.88 -11.44
N ASP A 278 -16.89 2.59 -11.82
CA ASP A 278 -17.83 1.62 -11.22
C ASP A 278 -17.61 1.49 -9.71
N VAL A 279 -16.33 1.37 -9.31
CA VAL A 279 -15.96 1.26 -7.88
C VAL A 279 -16.30 2.54 -7.14
N LEU A 280 -16.00 3.71 -7.70
CA LEU A 280 -16.31 5.01 -7.09
C LEU A 280 -17.82 5.19 -6.89
N SER A 281 -18.62 4.84 -7.89
CA SER A 281 -20.08 4.87 -7.81
C SER A 281 -20.63 3.97 -6.68
N LEU A 282 -20.02 2.79 -6.46
CA LEU A 282 -20.39 1.94 -5.32
C LEU A 282 -19.95 2.56 -3.98
N ILE A 283 -18.81 3.23 -3.92
CA ILE A 283 -18.37 3.96 -2.72
C ILE A 283 -19.39 5.03 -2.35
N GLU A 284 -19.81 5.86 -3.32
CA GLU A 284 -20.81 6.93 -3.14
C GLU A 284 -22.17 6.36 -2.74
N LEU A 285 -22.63 5.27 -3.39
CA LEU A 285 -23.85 4.57 -3.03
C LEU A 285 -23.85 4.11 -1.58
N VAL A 286 -22.76 3.47 -1.15
CA VAL A 286 -22.59 2.98 0.23
C VAL A 286 -22.62 4.13 1.21
N GLN A 287 -21.87 5.21 0.93
CA GLN A 287 -21.83 6.39 1.80
C GLN A 287 -23.22 7.01 1.97
N GLY A 288 -23.95 7.19 0.86
CA GLY A 288 -25.30 7.73 0.88
C GLY A 288 -26.28 6.87 1.67
N LYS A 289 -26.29 5.55 1.40
CA LYS A 289 -27.23 4.63 2.05
C LYS A 289 -26.95 4.43 3.54
N VAL A 290 -25.69 4.36 3.95
CA VAL A 290 -25.32 4.24 5.37
C VAL A 290 -25.61 5.54 6.10
N MET A 291 -25.38 6.70 5.48
CA MET A 291 -25.74 7.99 6.05
C MET A 291 -27.26 8.11 6.22
N GLU A 292 -28.04 7.73 5.21
CA GLU A 292 -29.52 7.75 5.24
C GLU A 292 -30.08 6.85 6.36
N ALA A 293 -29.55 5.63 6.50
CA ALA A 293 -30.09 4.63 7.41
C ALA A 293 -29.62 4.80 8.87
N TYR A 294 -28.39 5.29 9.08
CA TYR A 294 -27.75 5.28 10.41
C TYR A 294 -27.15 6.61 10.84
N GLY A 295 -27.16 7.64 10.00
CA GLY A 295 -26.52 8.94 10.29
C GLY A 295 -25.00 8.88 10.38
N VAL A 296 -24.35 7.84 9.82
CA VAL A 296 -22.90 7.61 9.91
C VAL A 296 -22.20 7.95 8.61
N ALA A 297 -21.26 8.90 8.65
CA ALA A 297 -20.41 9.25 7.52
C ALA A 297 -19.24 8.26 7.40
N LEU A 298 -19.32 7.30 6.49
CA LEU A 298 -18.23 6.39 6.21
C LEU A 298 -17.07 7.09 5.49
N LYS A 299 -15.86 6.97 6.04
CA LYS A 299 -14.64 7.54 5.45
C LYS A 299 -13.89 6.46 4.66
N PRO A 300 -13.55 6.69 3.38
CA PRO A 300 -12.74 5.75 2.63
C PRO A 300 -11.39 5.48 3.29
N GLU A 301 -10.97 4.21 3.32
CA GLU A 301 -9.62 3.77 3.65
C GLU A 301 -8.78 3.67 2.38
N VAL A 302 -9.41 3.24 1.28
CA VAL A 302 -8.78 3.20 -0.04
C VAL A 302 -8.30 4.59 -0.46
N LYS A 303 -7.09 4.63 -1.04
CA LYS A 303 -6.52 5.87 -1.57
C LYS A 303 -6.90 6.01 -3.05
N LEU A 304 -7.45 7.16 -3.39
CA LEU A 304 -7.79 7.53 -4.76
C LEU A 304 -6.56 8.16 -5.43
N LEU A 305 -6.24 7.76 -6.64
CA LEU A 305 -5.10 8.25 -7.40
C LEU A 305 -5.54 8.57 -8.84
N GLY A 306 -5.30 9.81 -9.29
CA GLY A 306 -5.72 10.29 -10.61
C GLY A 306 -7.17 10.76 -10.70
N PHE A 307 -7.86 10.91 -9.57
CA PHE A 307 -9.19 11.52 -9.50
C PHE A 307 -9.03 13.00 -9.14
N GLU A 308 -8.98 13.86 -10.13
CA GLU A 308 -8.96 15.33 -9.96
C GLU A 308 -10.27 15.93 -10.45
#